data_ac2f672b04c7aec56350ad4ee4559308
#
_entry.id   ac2f672b04c7aec56350ad4ee4559308
#
_cell.length_a   1.000
_cell.length_b   1.000
_cell.length_c   1.000
_cell.angle_alpha   90.00
_cell.angle_beta   90.00
_cell.angle_gamma   90.00
#
_symmetry.space_group_name_H-M   'P 1'
#
loop_
_entity.id
_entity.type
_entity.pdbx_description
1 polymer ?
#
loop_
_entity_poly.entity_id
_entity_poly.type
_entity_poly.pdbx_seq_one_letter_code
_entity_poly.pdbx_strand_id
1 'polypeptide(L)'
;MSEKKIPYKIYLEESEMPREWYNVRADMKNKPAPLLNPATLKPMTEEELGVVFCEELVKQELDNDNRYIEIPEKIRDFYKMYRPSPLVRAYCLEEKLQTPAKIYYKFEGNNTSGSHKLNSAIAQAYYAKDQGLKGVTTETGAGQWGTALSMA
;
A
#
# COMPACT_ATOMS: atom_id res chain seq x y z
N MET A 1 15.61 -6.67 38.55
CA MET A 1 15.20 -5.59 37.63
C MET A 1 14.03 -6.11 36.79
N SER A 2 12.82 -5.57 36.94
CA SER A 2 11.69 -5.99 36.10
C SER A 2 11.99 -5.61 34.66
N GLU A 3 12.02 -6.56 33.74
CA GLU A 3 12.10 -6.27 32.31
C GLU A 3 10.97 -5.29 31.96
N LYS A 4 11.29 -4.13 31.43
CA LYS A 4 10.33 -3.15 30.98
C LYS A 4 9.48 -3.82 29.89
N LYS A 5 8.24 -4.14 30.18
CA LYS A 5 7.33 -4.77 29.22
C LYS A 5 7.14 -3.83 28.05
N ILE A 6 7.37 -4.32 26.82
CA ILE A 6 7.12 -3.56 25.59
C ILE A 6 5.65 -3.16 25.54
N PRO A 7 5.31 -1.89 25.23
CA PRO A 7 3.92 -1.46 25.19
C PRO A 7 3.13 -2.19 24.10
N TYR A 8 1.81 -2.31 24.28
CA TYR A 8 0.93 -2.93 23.27
C TYR A 8 0.94 -2.20 21.94
N LYS A 9 1.02 -0.87 21.97
CA LYS A 9 1.01 -0.02 20.78
C LYS A 9 2.29 0.79 20.71
N ILE A 10 2.89 0.78 19.54
CA ILE A 10 4.10 1.55 19.20
C ILE A 10 3.74 2.41 18.01
N TYR A 11 4.03 3.71 18.10
CA TYR A 11 3.84 4.68 17.04
C TYR A 11 5.20 5.20 16.59
N LEU A 12 5.31 5.50 15.30
CA LEU A 12 6.40 6.30 14.75
C LEU A 12 6.07 7.79 14.92
N GLU A 13 7.10 8.63 14.93
CA GLU A 13 6.93 10.07 14.78
C GLU A 13 6.63 10.45 13.32
N GLU A 14 6.01 11.59 13.08
CA GLU A 14 5.75 12.06 11.70
C GLU A 14 7.03 12.20 10.87
N SER A 15 8.14 12.59 11.49
CA SER A 15 9.45 12.71 10.86
C SER A 15 10.02 11.38 10.36
N GLU A 16 9.54 10.26 10.89
CA GLU A 16 9.93 8.91 10.51
C GLU A 16 9.06 8.33 9.39
N MET A 17 8.05 9.08 8.93
CA MET A 17 7.21 8.66 7.81
C MET A 17 8.04 8.52 6.52
N PRO A 18 7.83 7.44 5.73
CA PRO A 18 8.59 7.20 4.52
C PRO A 18 8.34 8.29 3.48
N ARG A 19 9.39 8.65 2.76
CA ARG A 19 9.34 9.57 1.61
C ARG A 19 9.34 8.85 0.27
N GLU A 20 9.58 7.55 0.28
CA GLU A 20 9.67 6.71 -0.90
C GLU A 20 8.92 5.41 -0.66
N TRP A 21 8.34 4.86 -1.72
CA TRP A 21 7.88 3.47 -1.74
C TRP A 21 9.03 2.55 -2.09
N TYR A 22 9.09 1.42 -1.43
CA TYR A 22 10.02 0.36 -1.76
C TYR A 22 9.43 -0.56 -2.82
N ASN A 23 10.07 -0.60 -4.00
CA ASN A 23 9.73 -1.53 -5.06
C ASN A 23 10.46 -2.85 -4.85
N VAL A 24 9.77 -3.82 -4.27
CA VAL A 24 10.32 -5.15 -3.98
C VAL A 24 10.79 -5.88 -5.23
N ARG A 25 10.23 -5.59 -6.41
CA ARG A 25 10.61 -6.23 -7.68
C ARG A 25 12.07 -6.00 -8.04
N ALA A 26 12.62 -4.83 -7.72
CA ALA A 26 14.03 -4.52 -7.98
C ALA A 26 14.98 -5.51 -7.29
N ASP A 27 14.60 -6.02 -6.11
CA ASP A 27 15.43 -6.92 -5.30
C ASP A 27 15.00 -8.39 -5.38
N MET A 28 13.90 -8.71 -6.07
CA MET A 28 13.43 -10.09 -6.20
C MET A 28 14.37 -10.90 -7.11
N LYS A 29 14.85 -12.03 -6.60
CA LYS A 29 15.61 -13.02 -7.39
C LYS A 29 14.75 -13.61 -8.52
N ASN A 30 13.49 -13.92 -8.21
CA ASN A 30 12.51 -14.43 -9.15
C ASN A 30 11.42 -13.36 -9.31
N LYS A 31 11.47 -12.61 -10.39
CA LYS A 31 10.46 -11.58 -10.66
C LYS A 31 9.10 -12.21 -10.97
N PRO A 32 7.98 -11.57 -10.62
CA PRO A 32 6.66 -12.08 -10.97
C PRO A 32 6.50 -12.20 -12.49
N ALA A 33 5.67 -13.16 -12.91
CA ALA A 33 5.28 -13.26 -14.32
C ALA A 33 4.51 -11.98 -14.74
N PRO A 34 4.63 -11.56 -16.00
CA PRO A 34 3.88 -10.41 -16.51
C PRO A 34 2.38 -10.67 -16.48
N LEU A 35 1.59 -9.60 -16.36
CA LEU A 35 0.14 -9.67 -16.57
C LEU A 35 -0.15 -10.14 -17.99
N LEU A 36 -1.11 -11.05 -18.15
CA LEU A 36 -1.49 -11.59 -19.44
C LEU A 36 -2.79 -10.97 -19.94
N ASN A 37 -2.82 -10.62 -21.21
CA ASN A 37 -4.05 -10.25 -21.88
C ASN A 37 -4.99 -11.47 -21.92
N PRO A 38 -6.23 -11.38 -21.40
CA PRO A 38 -7.12 -12.53 -21.28
C PRO A 38 -7.57 -13.11 -22.64
N ALA A 39 -7.55 -12.32 -23.70
CA ALA A 39 -7.94 -12.77 -25.04
C ALA A 39 -6.81 -13.46 -25.78
N THR A 40 -5.55 -13.01 -25.61
CA THR A 40 -4.41 -13.50 -26.39
C THR A 40 -3.48 -14.41 -25.58
N LEU A 41 -3.60 -14.40 -24.24
CA LEU A 41 -2.71 -15.07 -23.29
C LEU A 41 -1.23 -14.68 -23.44
N LYS A 42 -0.97 -13.54 -24.05
CA LYS A 42 0.37 -12.94 -24.16
C LYS A 42 0.58 -11.87 -23.08
N PRO A 43 1.82 -11.54 -22.71
CA PRO A 43 2.12 -10.41 -21.85
C PRO A 43 1.42 -9.13 -22.35
N MET A 44 0.74 -8.42 -21.44
CA MET A 44 0.10 -7.14 -21.78
C MET A 44 1.16 -6.07 -22.09
N THR A 45 0.86 -5.25 -23.09
CA THR A 45 1.65 -4.05 -23.42
C THR A 45 1.29 -2.89 -22.51
N GLU A 46 2.12 -1.82 -22.51
CA GLU A 46 1.81 -0.57 -21.81
C GLU A 46 0.48 0.03 -22.27
N GLU A 47 0.20 -0.01 -23.58
CA GLU A 47 -1.04 0.48 -24.17
C GLU A 47 -2.27 -0.29 -23.67
N GLU A 48 -2.16 -1.61 -23.58
CA GLU A 48 -3.24 -2.48 -23.07
C GLU A 48 -3.50 -2.22 -21.56
N LEU A 49 -2.44 -2.04 -20.78
CA LEU A 49 -2.55 -1.68 -19.36
C LEU A 49 -3.13 -0.25 -19.20
N GLY A 50 -2.75 0.67 -20.07
CA GLY A 50 -3.22 2.06 -20.09
C GLY A 50 -4.72 2.23 -20.37
N VAL A 51 -5.39 1.20 -20.89
CA VAL A 51 -6.87 1.18 -21.00
C VAL A 51 -7.54 1.15 -19.62
N VAL A 52 -6.88 0.55 -18.62
CA VAL A 52 -7.44 0.33 -17.28
C VAL A 52 -6.82 1.24 -16.23
N PHE A 53 -5.52 1.53 -16.35
CA PHE A 53 -4.75 2.27 -15.38
C PHE A 53 -4.22 3.58 -15.96
N CYS A 54 -4.02 4.60 -15.13
CA CYS A 54 -3.33 5.81 -15.55
C CYS A 54 -1.84 5.55 -15.81
N GLU A 55 -1.20 6.42 -16.60
CA GLU A 55 0.17 6.25 -17.10
C GLU A 55 1.20 5.98 -16.01
N GLU A 56 1.16 6.74 -14.91
CA GLU A 56 2.13 6.55 -13.83
C GLU A 56 1.96 5.19 -13.13
N LEU A 57 0.74 4.68 -13.01
CA LEU A 57 0.51 3.34 -12.45
C LEU A 57 1.04 2.24 -13.38
N VAL A 58 0.87 2.40 -14.70
CA VAL A 58 1.44 1.47 -15.70
C VAL A 58 2.96 1.46 -15.60
N LYS A 59 3.57 2.63 -15.55
CA LYS A 59 5.02 2.79 -15.41
C LYS A 59 5.55 2.11 -14.15
N GLN A 60 4.91 2.32 -13.00
CA GLN A 60 5.30 1.70 -11.74
C GLN A 60 5.07 0.18 -11.73
N GLU A 61 3.97 -0.30 -12.35
CA GLU A 61 3.69 -1.73 -12.47
C GLU A 61 4.75 -2.46 -13.30
N LEU A 62 5.30 -1.82 -14.32
CA LEU A 62 6.31 -2.41 -15.21
C LEU A 62 7.75 -2.18 -14.73
N ASP A 63 7.94 -1.33 -13.73
CA ASP A 63 9.27 -1.01 -13.18
C ASP A 63 9.82 -2.20 -12.38
N ASN A 64 10.91 -2.77 -12.86
CA ASN A 64 11.62 -3.87 -12.22
C ASN A 64 13.01 -3.47 -11.71
N ASP A 65 13.42 -2.21 -11.88
CA ASP A 65 14.80 -1.78 -11.73
C ASP A 65 14.99 -0.74 -10.64
N ASN A 66 14.05 0.21 -10.51
CA ASN A 66 14.13 1.25 -9.49
C ASN A 66 13.67 0.70 -8.13
N ARG A 67 14.60 0.64 -7.19
CA ARG A 67 14.32 0.13 -5.82
C ARG A 67 13.40 1.04 -5.02
N TYR A 68 13.54 2.36 -5.19
CA TYR A 68 12.78 3.36 -4.47
C TYR A 68 12.08 4.30 -5.44
N ILE A 69 10.83 4.59 -5.15
CA ILE A 69 9.98 5.49 -5.94
C ILE A 69 9.52 6.61 -5.01
N GLU A 70 9.83 7.85 -5.33
CA GLU A 70 9.46 9.00 -4.52
C GLU A 70 7.94 9.10 -4.33
N ILE A 71 7.52 9.35 -3.10
CA ILE A 71 6.11 9.63 -2.78
C ILE A 71 5.88 11.13 -2.95
N PRO A 72 5.03 11.57 -3.90
CA PRO A 72 4.70 12.97 -4.07
C PRO A 72 4.27 13.66 -2.76
N GLU A 73 4.66 14.90 -2.56
CA GLU A 73 4.41 15.63 -1.32
C GLU A 73 2.93 15.66 -0.95
N LYS A 74 2.04 15.88 -1.93
CA LYS A 74 0.59 15.89 -1.70
C LYS A 74 0.07 14.55 -1.18
N ILE A 75 0.61 13.42 -1.65
CA ILE A 75 0.27 12.10 -1.12
C ILE A 75 0.77 11.95 0.31
N ARG A 76 1.99 12.41 0.60
CA ARG A 76 2.56 12.39 1.95
C ARG A 76 1.72 13.20 2.93
N ASP A 77 1.21 14.36 2.50
CA ASP A 77 0.33 15.20 3.33
C ASP A 77 -1.00 14.51 3.63
N PHE A 78 -1.59 13.83 2.65
CA PHE A 78 -2.76 12.98 2.89
C PHE A 78 -2.47 11.86 3.89
N TYR A 79 -1.32 11.21 3.78
CA TYR A 79 -0.94 10.15 4.71
C TYR A 79 -0.86 10.63 6.16
N LYS A 80 -0.42 11.84 6.43
CA LYS A 80 -0.35 12.43 7.77
C LYS A 80 -1.72 12.49 8.47
N MET A 81 -2.84 12.50 7.73
CA MET A 81 -4.18 12.54 8.31
C MET A 81 -4.53 11.29 9.14
N TYR A 82 -3.92 10.14 8.84
CA TYR A 82 -4.25 8.87 9.51
C TYR A 82 -3.05 7.95 9.78
N ARG A 83 -1.89 8.31 9.30
CA ARG A 83 -0.62 7.60 9.53
C ARG A 83 0.28 8.42 10.45
N PRO A 84 1.21 7.76 11.15
CA PRO A 84 1.50 6.33 11.11
C PRO A 84 0.42 5.49 11.78
N SER A 85 0.09 4.33 11.19
CA SER A 85 -0.75 3.34 11.86
C SER A 85 0.05 2.63 12.96
N PRO A 86 -0.59 2.24 14.08
CA PRO A 86 0.14 1.64 15.20
C PRO A 86 0.70 0.26 14.84
N LEU A 87 1.91 -0.03 15.34
CA LEU A 87 2.45 -1.36 15.43
C LEU A 87 2.00 -1.98 16.75
N VAL A 88 1.19 -3.02 16.70
CA VAL A 88 0.58 -3.64 17.88
C VAL A 88 1.24 -4.97 18.19
N ARG A 89 1.60 -5.18 19.46
CA ARG A 89 2.13 -6.45 19.94
C ARG A 89 1.00 -7.43 20.23
N ALA A 90 1.07 -8.63 19.68
CA ALA A 90 0.05 -9.68 19.82
C ALA A 90 0.36 -10.63 21.01
N TYR A 91 0.43 -10.11 22.23
CA TYR A 91 0.77 -10.89 23.43
C TYR A 91 -0.13 -12.13 23.62
N CYS A 92 -1.46 -11.98 23.43
CA CYS A 92 -2.39 -13.11 23.57
C CYS A 92 -2.12 -14.23 22.56
N LEU A 93 -1.67 -13.87 21.35
CA LEU A 93 -1.32 -14.86 20.32
C LEU A 93 0.00 -15.57 20.67
N GLU A 94 1.00 -14.83 21.16
CA GLU A 94 2.25 -15.39 21.64
C GLU A 94 2.02 -16.40 22.75
N GLU A 95 1.19 -16.06 23.73
CA GLU A 95 0.80 -16.91 24.85
C GLU A 95 0.06 -18.18 24.37
N LYS A 96 -0.94 -17.99 23.48
CA LYS A 96 -1.71 -19.11 22.92
C LYS A 96 -0.85 -20.09 22.13
N LEU A 97 0.14 -19.59 21.41
CA LEU A 97 1.08 -20.39 20.61
C LEU A 97 2.24 -20.95 21.45
N GLN A 98 2.38 -20.53 22.70
CA GLN A 98 3.51 -20.87 23.58
C GLN A 98 4.87 -20.68 22.88
N THR A 99 5.00 -19.58 22.13
CA THR A 99 6.20 -19.28 21.33
C THR A 99 7.07 -18.23 22.00
N PRO A 100 8.41 -18.33 21.90
CA PRO A 100 9.32 -17.25 22.30
C PRO A 100 9.35 -16.10 21.26
N ALA A 101 8.73 -16.28 20.09
CA ALA A 101 8.69 -15.26 19.05
C ALA A 101 7.89 -14.05 19.50
N LYS A 102 8.39 -12.86 19.17
CA LYS A 102 7.68 -11.58 19.36
C LYS A 102 6.83 -11.29 18.13
N ILE A 103 5.51 -11.41 18.27
CA ILE A 103 4.57 -11.25 17.15
C ILE A 103 3.97 -9.85 17.16
N TYR A 104 4.04 -9.16 16.02
CA TYR A 104 3.49 -7.83 15.82
C TYR A 104 2.62 -7.77 14.57
N TYR A 105 1.68 -6.83 14.55
CA TYR A 105 0.91 -6.50 13.36
C TYR A 105 0.73 -4.99 13.24
N LYS A 106 0.76 -4.48 12.00
CA LYS A 106 0.36 -3.11 11.69
C LYS A 106 -1.15 -3.03 11.66
N PHE A 107 -1.72 -2.20 12.53
CA PHE A 107 -3.16 -2.03 12.61
C PHE A 107 -3.63 -0.96 11.62
N GLU A 108 -4.06 -1.40 10.44
CA GLU A 108 -4.54 -0.53 9.36
C GLU A 108 -6.07 -0.27 9.40
N GLY A 109 -6.73 -0.66 10.48
CA GLY A 109 -8.17 -0.45 10.69
C GLY A 109 -8.54 0.93 11.26
N ASN A 110 -7.56 1.82 11.50
CA ASN A 110 -7.75 3.12 12.13
C ASN A 110 -7.96 4.28 11.13
N ASN A 111 -8.37 3.98 9.92
CA ASN A 111 -8.68 4.97 8.89
C ASN A 111 -10.12 4.81 8.36
N THR A 112 -10.58 5.73 7.53
CA THR A 112 -11.96 5.79 7.01
C THR A 112 -12.40 4.52 6.28
N SER A 113 -11.49 3.84 5.58
CA SER A 113 -11.82 2.60 4.87
C SER A 113 -11.77 1.34 5.73
N GLY A 114 -11.26 1.46 6.97
CA GLY A 114 -11.04 0.33 7.87
C GLY A 114 -10.01 -0.68 7.36
N SER A 115 -9.13 -0.28 6.44
CA SER A 115 -8.13 -1.17 5.84
C SER A 115 -6.92 -0.42 5.25
N HIS A 116 -5.86 -1.19 4.93
CA HIS A 116 -4.66 -0.69 4.23
C HIS A 116 -4.93 -0.17 2.81
N LYS A 117 -6.09 -0.46 2.23
CA LYS A 117 -6.43 -0.10 0.84
C LYS A 117 -6.41 1.41 0.60
N LEU A 118 -6.70 2.21 1.63
CA LEU A 118 -6.63 3.66 1.53
C LEU A 118 -5.22 4.16 1.13
N ASN A 119 -4.16 3.46 1.54
CA ASN A 119 -2.80 3.84 1.19
C ASN A 119 -2.56 3.84 -0.33
N SER A 120 -3.06 2.83 -1.04
CA SER A 120 -2.94 2.75 -2.50
C SER A 120 -4.01 3.57 -3.22
N ALA A 121 -5.22 3.68 -2.67
CA ALA A 121 -6.29 4.46 -3.28
C ALA A 121 -5.92 5.95 -3.42
N ILE A 122 -5.32 6.55 -2.40
CA ILE A 122 -4.84 7.94 -2.44
C ILE A 122 -3.82 8.14 -3.56
N ALA A 123 -2.85 7.23 -3.70
CA ALA A 123 -1.86 7.33 -4.76
C ALA A 123 -2.50 7.20 -6.15
N GLN A 124 -3.40 6.23 -6.34
CA GLN A 124 -4.08 6.03 -7.61
C GLN A 124 -4.97 7.22 -8.00
N ALA A 125 -5.73 7.76 -7.06
CA ALA A 125 -6.55 8.95 -7.30
C ALA A 125 -5.69 10.19 -7.61
N TYR A 126 -4.58 10.36 -6.90
CA TYR A 126 -3.63 11.44 -7.15
C TYR A 126 -3.10 11.39 -8.60
N TYR A 127 -2.57 10.25 -9.03
CA TYR A 127 -2.01 10.11 -10.38
C TYR A 127 -3.06 10.21 -11.47
N ALA A 128 -4.25 9.66 -11.26
CA ALA A 128 -5.36 9.82 -12.20
C ALA A 128 -5.74 11.31 -12.38
N LYS A 129 -5.80 12.07 -11.29
CA LYS A 129 -6.06 13.50 -11.31
C LYS A 129 -4.92 14.29 -11.97
N ASP A 130 -3.67 13.94 -11.67
CA ASP A 130 -2.48 14.60 -12.22
C ASP A 130 -2.40 14.43 -13.74
N GLN A 131 -2.77 13.27 -14.25
CA GLN A 131 -2.92 12.98 -15.67
C GLN A 131 -4.13 13.71 -16.33
N GLY A 132 -5.01 14.32 -15.54
CA GLY A 132 -6.19 15.04 -16.02
C GLY A 132 -7.40 14.15 -16.33
N LEU A 133 -7.45 12.94 -15.78
CA LEU A 133 -8.62 12.06 -15.94
C LEU A 133 -9.84 12.67 -15.24
N LYS A 134 -11.03 12.56 -15.89
CA LYS A 134 -12.28 13.13 -15.37
C LYS A 134 -12.89 12.37 -14.20
N GLY A 135 -12.46 11.14 -13.99
CA GLY A 135 -12.94 10.28 -12.91
C GLY A 135 -12.29 8.90 -12.96
N VAL A 136 -12.51 8.14 -11.92
CA VAL A 136 -12.09 6.75 -11.80
C VAL A 136 -13.29 5.88 -11.46
N THR A 137 -13.31 4.67 -11.96
CA THR A 137 -14.34 3.67 -11.67
C THR A 137 -13.67 2.40 -11.16
N THR A 138 -14.39 1.65 -10.34
CA THR A 138 -13.87 0.40 -9.79
C THR A 138 -15.01 -0.54 -9.42
N GLU A 139 -14.67 -1.80 -9.26
CA GLU A 139 -15.47 -2.80 -8.59
C GLU A 139 -15.02 -2.91 -7.11
N THR A 140 -15.93 -3.27 -6.22
CA THR A 140 -15.62 -3.47 -4.80
C THR A 140 -16.51 -4.56 -4.20
N GLY A 141 -15.92 -5.69 -3.78
CA GLY A 141 -16.64 -6.80 -3.17
C GLY A 141 -17.21 -6.45 -1.79
N ALA A 142 -16.37 -6.39 -0.77
CA ALA A 142 -16.77 -6.09 0.62
C ALA A 142 -16.92 -4.58 0.93
N GLY A 143 -16.72 -3.70 -0.04
CA GLY A 143 -16.90 -2.25 0.10
C GLY A 143 -15.64 -1.47 0.53
N GLN A 144 -14.63 -2.10 1.10
CA GLN A 144 -13.43 -1.41 1.60
C GLN A 144 -12.66 -0.64 0.52
N TRP A 145 -12.53 -1.22 -0.67
CA TRP A 145 -11.86 -0.54 -1.78
C TRP A 145 -12.68 0.65 -2.29
N GLY A 146 -13.99 0.45 -2.49
CA GLY A 146 -14.89 1.54 -2.88
C GLY A 146 -14.89 2.69 -1.88
N THR A 147 -14.94 2.39 -0.57
CA THR A 147 -14.84 3.40 0.50
C THR A 147 -13.49 4.12 0.45
N ALA A 148 -12.39 3.40 0.26
CA ALA A 148 -11.06 3.99 0.16
C ALA A 148 -10.93 4.94 -1.04
N LEU A 149 -11.40 4.50 -2.21
CA LEU A 149 -11.32 5.30 -3.43
C LEU A 149 -12.29 6.50 -3.42
N SER A 150 -13.45 6.37 -2.75
CA SER A 150 -14.38 7.48 -2.56
C SER A 150 -13.85 8.58 -1.63
N MET A 151 -12.97 8.21 -0.71
CA MET A 151 -12.31 9.18 0.17
C MET A 151 -11.14 9.87 -0.54
N ALA A 152 -10.42 9.14 -1.38
CA ALA A 152 -9.24 9.61 -2.08
C ALA A 152 -9.58 10.61 -3.20
#